data_ea231b92f7ec5df1357ed1475d412a04
#
_entry.id   ea231b92f7ec5df1357ed1475d412a04
#
_cell.length_a   1.000
_cell.length_b   1.000
_cell.length_c   1.000
_cell.angle_alpha   90.00
_cell.angle_beta   90.00
_cell.angle_gamma   90.00
#
_symmetry.space_group_name_H-M   'P 1'
#
loop_
_entity.id
_entity.type
_entity.pdbx_description
1 polymer ?
#
loop_
_entity_poly.entity_id
_entity_poly.type
_entity_poly.pdbx_seq_one_letter_code
_entity_poly.pdbx_strand_id
1 'polypeptide(L)'
;MASIEAALAEIKRGVEELIPEEELIAKLKENRPLRIKLGADPTAPDIHLGHTVILNKLRTFQDLGHDVTFLIGDFTGMVGDPTGKNTTRPPLTREDVLRNAETYKQQVFKILDPAKTKIQFNSEWLSQLGAEGMIRLASNQTVARMLERDDFKKRYNNGQPIAIHEFMYPLLQGYDSVVMETDVELGGTDQKFNLLMGRELQKANGQKPQVVLMMPLLVGLDGEKKMSKSAHNYIGVSEAPSEMFGKIMSISDDLMWSYYELLSFRPLEEIAQFKADVANGTNPRDIKILLAKEIIARFHTEADADAAEQEFINRFQKGAMPEEMQEFEFDSGIAISNLLKDAGLVASTSDALRMIKQGAVKLDGEKLEDAKLVPACGTAVYQVGKRKFARVTIK
;
A
#
# COMPACT_ATOMS: atom_id res chain seq x y z
N MET A 1 21.28 12.29 21.11
CA MET A 1 21.01 11.06 20.34
C MET A 1 20.20 10.11 21.22
N ALA A 2 19.22 9.41 20.64
CA ALA A 2 18.53 8.34 21.34
C ALA A 2 19.55 7.27 21.80
N SER A 3 19.27 6.52 22.87
CA SER A 3 20.12 5.38 23.23
C SER A 3 20.13 4.34 22.09
N ILE A 4 21.19 3.53 22.00
CA ILE A 4 21.28 2.48 20.96
C ILE A 4 20.08 1.54 21.08
N GLU A 5 19.63 1.23 22.31
CA GLU A 5 18.47 0.39 22.54
C GLU A 5 17.18 1.03 22.01
N ALA A 6 16.96 2.32 22.24
CA ALA A 6 15.81 3.04 21.71
C ALA A 6 15.84 3.13 20.17
N ALA A 7 17.01 3.43 19.60
CA ALA A 7 17.18 3.45 18.15
C ALA A 7 16.93 2.05 17.54
N LEU A 8 17.44 0.99 18.16
CA LEU A 8 17.24 -0.38 17.71
C LEU A 8 15.77 -0.80 17.79
N ALA A 9 15.05 -0.40 18.84
CA ALA A 9 13.62 -0.67 18.99
C ALA A 9 12.81 -0.05 17.84
N GLU A 10 13.08 1.23 17.50
CA GLU A 10 12.43 1.91 16.37
C GLU A 10 12.81 1.27 15.01
N ILE A 11 14.08 0.92 14.83
CA ILE A 11 14.54 0.23 13.61
C ILE A 11 13.84 -1.12 13.47
N LYS A 12 13.66 -1.88 14.54
CA LYS A 12 13.04 -3.22 14.52
C LYS A 12 11.52 -3.22 14.40
N ARG A 13 10.85 -2.10 14.60
CA ARG A 13 9.39 -2.01 14.49
C ARG A 13 8.90 -2.52 13.13
N GLY A 14 8.04 -3.54 13.14
CA GLY A 14 7.44 -4.12 11.93
C GLY A 14 8.41 -4.78 10.96
N VAL A 15 9.67 -5.03 11.37
CA VAL A 15 10.68 -5.71 10.55
C VAL A 15 10.42 -7.21 10.57
N GLU A 16 10.41 -7.83 9.38
CA GLU A 16 10.28 -9.27 9.24
C GLU A 16 11.60 -9.99 9.45
N GLU A 17 12.66 -9.51 8.79
CA GLU A 17 14.01 -10.07 8.95
C GLU A 17 15.07 -8.96 9.01
N LEU A 18 16.04 -9.15 9.91
CA LEU A 18 17.23 -8.30 10.06
C LEU A 18 18.48 -9.18 10.07
N ILE A 19 19.34 -9.04 9.07
CA ILE A 19 20.45 -9.95 8.83
C ILE A 19 21.78 -9.19 8.68
N PRO A 20 22.75 -9.42 9.57
CA PRO A 20 22.58 -9.90 10.93
C PRO A 20 22.39 -8.75 11.92
N GLU A 21 21.64 -8.97 12.97
CA GLU A 21 21.34 -7.93 13.96
C GLU A 21 22.61 -7.45 14.70
N GLU A 22 23.54 -8.36 14.99
CA GLU A 22 24.78 -8.06 15.71
C GLU A 22 25.65 -7.07 14.93
N GLU A 23 25.68 -7.17 13.60
CA GLU A 23 26.43 -6.23 12.76
C GLU A 23 25.77 -4.84 12.75
N LEU A 24 24.43 -4.76 12.82
CA LEU A 24 23.74 -3.47 12.96
C LEU A 24 24.12 -2.80 14.29
N ILE A 25 24.07 -3.55 15.38
CA ILE A 25 24.45 -3.05 16.70
C ILE A 25 25.91 -2.58 16.69
N ALA A 26 26.81 -3.33 16.05
CA ALA A 26 28.21 -2.94 15.91
C ALA A 26 28.38 -1.64 15.13
N LYS A 27 27.64 -1.48 14.00
CA LYS A 27 27.67 -0.25 13.19
C LYS A 27 27.08 0.94 13.95
N LEU A 28 25.99 0.77 14.71
CA LEU A 28 25.42 1.83 15.54
C LEU A 28 26.41 2.30 16.64
N LYS A 29 27.21 1.39 17.19
CA LYS A 29 28.26 1.71 18.18
C LYS A 29 29.43 2.52 17.60
N GLU A 30 29.61 2.55 16.27
CA GLU A 30 30.61 3.41 15.62
C GLU A 30 30.29 4.90 15.78
N ASN A 31 29.11 5.26 16.24
CA ASN A 31 28.64 6.63 16.54
C ASN A 31 28.84 7.62 15.36
N ARG A 32 28.59 7.15 14.15
CA ARG A 32 28.59 7.92 12.90
C ARG A 32 27.27 7.74 12.17
N PRO A 33 26.90 8.65 11.28
CA PRO A 33 25.82 8.41 10.33
C PRO A 33 26.12 7.13 9.51
N LEU A 34 25.15 6.22 9.46
CA LEU A 34 25.21 5.03 8.61
C LEU A 34 24.66 5.38 7.21
N ARG A 35 25.24 4.78 6.17
CA ARG A 35 24.78 4.93 4.79
C ARG A 35 23.66 3.93 4.54
N ILE A 36 22.45 4.44 4.46
CA ILE A 36 21.22 3.67 4.31
C ILE A 36 20.77 3.75 2.85
N LYS A 37 20.57 2.61 2.22
CA LYS A 37 20.14 2.50 0.82
C LYS A 37 18.76 1.87 0.72
N LEU A 38 17.91 2.46 -0.10
CA LEU A 38 16.73 1.83 -0.67
C LEU A 38 16.78 2.00 -2.19
N GLY A 39 16.84 0.90 -2.92
CA GLY A 39 16.77 0.87 -4.38
C GLY A 39 15.35 0.61 -4.86
N ALA A 40 14.91 1.33 -5.89
CA ALA A 40 13.63 1.10 -6.53
C ALA A 40 13.74 1.33 -8.05
N ASP A 41 13.31 0.33 -8.82
CA ASP A 41 13.16 0.46 -10.26
C ASP A 41 11.85 1.22 -10.56
N PRO A 42 11.87 2.26 -11.37
CA PRO A 42 10.70 3.08 -11.67
C PRO A 42 9.79 2.36 -12.70
N THR A 43 9.21 1.24 -12.30
CA THR A 43 8.42 0.34 -13.18
C THR A 43 6.99 0.81 -13.44
N ALA A 44 6.49 1.76 -12.67
CA ALA A 44 5.15 2.33 -12.82
C ALA A 44 5.14 3.77 -12.27
N PRO A 45 4.28 4.67 -12.80
CA PRO A 45 4.29 6.08 -12.40
C PRO A 45 3.82 6.34 -10.97
N ASP A 46 3.05 5.43 -10.36
CA ASP A 46 2.43 5.67 -9.05
C ASP A 46 2.84 4.63 -8.02
N ILE A 47 3.01 5.08 -6.78
CA ILE A 47 3.19 4.22 -5.61
C ILE A 47 1.86 4.03 -4.86
N HIS A 48 1.75 2.92 -4.13
CA HIS A 48 0.63 2.61 -3.25
C HIS A 48 1.12 2.37 -1.82
N LEU A 49 0.21 2.26 -0.84
CA LEU A 49 0.57 2.12 0.57
C LEU A 49 1.53 0.95 0.85
N GLY A 50 1.50 -0.12 0.04
CA GLY A 50 2.48 -1.21 0.16
C GLY A 50 3.93 -0.76 -0.03
N HIS A 51 4.20 0.18 -0.94
CA HIS A 51 5.54 0.74 -1.12
C HIS A 51 5.93 1.68 0.04
N THR A 52 4.95 2.29 0.69
CA THR A 52 5.22 3.24 1.77
C THR A 52 5.70 2.56 3.05
N VAL A 53 5.46 1.27 3.23
CA VAL A 53 5.98 0.48 4.36
C VAL A 53 7.50 0.64 4.47
N ILE A 54 8.20 0.43 3.37
CA ILE A 54 9.66 0.51 3.36
C ILE A 54 10.15 1.98 3.36
N LEU A 55 9.40 2.90 2.75
CA LEU A 55 9.71 4.34 2.80
C LEU A 55 9.56 4.90 4.22
N ASN A 56 8.58 4.44 4.98
CA ASN A 56 8.42 4.79 6.39
C ASN A 56 9.62 4.30 7.23
N LYS A 57 10.13 3.09 6.92
CA LYS A 57 11.34 2.58 7.58
C LYS A 57 12.58 3.41 7.20
N LEU A 58 12.69 3.81 5.94
CA LEU A 58 13.76 4.70 5.49
C LEU A 58 13.67 6.05 6.21
N ARG A 59 12.46 6.59 6.44
CA ARG A 59 12.23 7.79 7.25
C ARG A 59 12.67 7.60 8.70
N THR A 60 12.45 6.44 9.31
CA THR A 60 12.95 6.13 10.66
C THR A 60 14.46 6.32 10.74
N PHE A 61 15.23 5.81 9.78
CA PHE A 61 16.68 6.02 9.73
C PHE A 61 17.06 7.48 9.55
N GLN A 62 16.31 8.21 8.73
CA GLN A 62 16.52 9.65 8.53
C GLN A 62 16.30 10.45 9.82
N ASP A 63 15.25 10.14 10.57
CA ASP A 63 14.92 10.79 11.85
C ASP A 63 15.94 10.44 12.95
N LEU A 64 16.56 9.27 12.86
CA LEU A 64 17.68 8.87 13.74
C LEU A 64 19.02 9.53 13.36
N GLY A 65 19.07 10.32 12.29
CA GLY A 65 20.25 11.08 11.87
C GLY A 65 21.20 10.31 10.95
N HIS A 66 20.74 9.27 10.27
CA HIS A 66 21.54 8.52 9.30
C HIS A 66 21.47 9.12 7.89
N ASP A 67 22.47 8.82 7.06
CA ASP A 67 22.57 9.25 5.66
C ASP A 67 21.69 8.37 4.78
N VAL A 68 20.56 8.89 4.34
CA VAL A 68 19.56 8.15 3.57
C VAL A 68 19.72 8.45 2.08
N THR A 69 19.83 7.40 1.29
CA THR A 69 19.83 7.46 -0.17
C THR A 69 18.67 6.64 -0.75
N PHE A 70 17.83 7.31 -1.52
CA PHE A 70 16.85 6.68 -2.39
C PHE A 70 17.49 6.52 -3.77
N LEU A 71 17.82 5.27 -4.13
CA LEU A 71 18.46 4.91 -5.38
C LEU A 71 17.40 4.59 -6.43
N ILE A 72 17.40 5.34 -7.51
CA ILE A 72 16.55 5.06 -8.66
C ILE A 72 17.31 4.13 -9.61
N GLY A 73 16.75 2.94 -9.80
CA GLY A 73 17.26 1.92 -10.70
C GLY A 73 16.91 2.21 -12.15
N ASP A 74 17.44 3.26 -12.71
CA ASP A 74 17.19 3.63 -14.11
C ASP A 74 17.90 2.70 -15.09
N PHE A 75 19.05 2.15 -14.72
CA PHE A 75 19.72 1.10 -15.48
C PHE A 75 19.08 -0.27 -15.24
N THR A 76 18.89 -0.64 -13.99
CA THR A 76 18.31 -1.94 -13.63
C THR A 76 16.85 -2.06 -14.06
N GLY A 77 16.09 -0.98 -14.09
CA GLY A 77 14.73 -0.95 -14.62
C GLY A 77 14.63 -1.32 -16.10
N MET A 78 15.66 -1.00 -16.89
CA MET A 78 15.77 -1.44 -18.29
C MET A 78 16.13 -2.94 -18.41
N VAL A 79 16.85 -3.50 -17.43
CA VAL A 79 17.14 -4.95 -17.37
C VAL A 79 15.90 -5.73 -16.94
N GLY A 80 15.19 -5.23 -15.94
CA GLY A 80 13.97 -5.80 -15.37
C GLY A 80 14.23 -6.82 -14.26
N ASP A 81 13.68 -6.53 -13.09
CA ASP A 81 13.77 -7.44 -11.93
C ASP A 81 12.97 -8.74 -12.19
N PRO A 82 13.64 -9.90 -12.18
CA PRO A 82 12.98 -11.19 -12.37
C PRO A 82 12.21 -11.67 -11.13
N THR A 83 12.31 -10.99 -9.98
CA THR A 83 11.72 -11.42 -8.70
C THR A 83 10.23 -11.73 -8.81
N GLY A 84 9.87 -12.97 -8.44
CA GLY A 84 8.47 -13.42 -8.40
C GLY A 84 7.77 -13.48 -9.75
N LYS A 85 8.52 -13.54 -10.86
CA LYS A 85 7.98 -13.62 -12.23
C LYS A 85 8.09 -15.02 -12.80
N ASN A 86 7.05 -15.42 -13.50
CA ASN A 86 7.01 -16.69 -14.23
C ASN A 86 7.51 -16.54 -15.68
N THR A 87 7.67 -15.30 -16.15
CA THR A 87 8.12 -14.95 -17.50
C THR A 87 9.01 -13.72 -17.44
N THR A 88 9.90 -13.60 -18.43
CA THR A 88 10.74 -12.41 -18.60
C THR A 88 9.89 -11.16 -18.82
N ARG A 89 10.17 -10.07 -18.10
CA ARG A 89 9.52 -8.77 -18.30
C ARG A 89 9.98 -8.13 -19.61
N PRO A 90 9.09 -7.45 -20.35
CA PRO A 90 9.52 -6.52 -21.37
C PRO A 90 10.40 -5.43 -20.75
N PRO A 91 11.55 -5.10 -21.36
CA PRO A 91 12.39 -4.00 -20.90
C PRO A 91 11.65 -2.67 -21.04
N LEU A 92 11.82 -1.78 -20.06
CA LEU A 92 11.36 -0.40 -20.17
C LEU A 92 12.27 0.40 -21.10
N THR A 93 11.73 1.38 -21.81
CA THR A 93 12.53 2.34 -22.52
C THR A 93 13.18 3.34 -21.56
N ARG A 94 14.27 3.96 -21.95
CA ARG A 94 14.92 5.00 -21.14
C ARG A 94 13.97 6.18 -20.85
N GLU A 95 13.12 6.54 -21.80
CA GLU A 95 12.14 7.61 -21.67
C GLU A 95 11.06 7.24 -20.63
N ASP A 96 10.58 5.99 -20.64
CA ASP A 96 9.63 5.51 -19.64
C ASP A 96 10.23 5.55 -18.24
N VAL A 97 11.47 5.10 -18.10
CA VAL A 97 12.20 5.08 -16.82
C VAL A 97 12.38 6.50 -16.27
N LEU A 98 12.82 7.45 -17.09
CA LEU A 98 13.02 8.84 -16.66
C LEU A 98 11.70 9.52 -16.28
N ARG A 99 10.64 9.30 -17.05
CA ARG A 99 9.30 9.83 -16.72
C ARG A 99 8.78 9.27 -15.39
N ASN A 100 8.87 7.97 -15.19
CA ASN A 100 8.44 7.32 -13.95
C ASN A 100 9.32 7.73 -12.75
N ALA A 101 10.62 7.93 -12.95
CA ALA A 101 11.55 8.36 -11.92
C ALA A 101 11.18 9.73 -11.34
N GLU A 102 10.75 10.68 -12.16
CA GLU A 102 10.33 12.00 -11.69
C GLU A 102 9.06 11.91 -10.84
N THR A 103 8.10 11.09 -11.24
CA THR A 103 6.89 10.83 -10.45
C THR A 103 7.20 10.16 -9.11
N TYR A 104 8.10 9.17 -9.11
CA TYR A 104 8.56 8.51 -7.88
C TYR A 104 9.18 9.49 -6.90
N LYS A 105 10.08 10.35 -7.38
CA LYS A 105 10.72 11.37 -6.58
C LYS A 105 9.72 12.29 -5.87
N GLN A 106 8.69 12.77 -6.60
CA GLN A 106 7.65 13.62 -6.03
C GLN A 106 6.83 12.89 -4.95
N GLN A 107 6.52 11.62 -5.14
CA GLN A 107 5.75 10.82 -4.18
C GLN A 107 6.58 10.41 -2.96
N VAL A 108 7.85 10.07 -3.15
CA VAL A 108 8.79 9.74 -2.07
C VAL A 108 8.97 10.92 -1.11
N PHE A 109 9.01 12.15 -1.61
CA PHE A 109 9.14 13.35 -0.79
C PHE A 109 7.87 13.75 -0.01
N LYS A 110 6.77 13.02 -0.18
CA LYS A 110 5.63 13.11 0.76
C LYS A 110 5.91 12.39 2.08
N ILE A 111 6.93 11.52 2.11
CA ILE A 111 7.31 10.75 3.30
C ILE A 111 8.69 11.17 3.81
N LEU A 112 9.67 11.27 2.92
CA LEU A 112 11.04 11.61 3.25
C LEU A 112 11.27 13.13 3.22
N ASP A 113 12.14 13.61 4.10
CA ASP A 113 12.60 15.00 4.09
C ASP A 113 13.53 15.23 2.87
N PRO A 114 13.16 16.10 1.91
CA PRO A 114 13.97 16.34 0.72
C PRO A 114 15.38 16.88 1.05
N ALA A 115 15.52 17.65 2.13
CA ALA A 115 16.80 18.23 2.54
C ALA A 115 17.79 17.20 3.10
N LYS A 116 17.28 16.04 3.52
CA LYS A 116 18.05 14.96 4.14
C LYS A 116 18.10 13.69 3.30
N THR A 117 17.54 13.70 2.10
CA THR A 117 17.48 12.54 1.22
C THR A 117 18.37 12.75 0.01
N LYS A 118 19.33 11.85 -0.19
CA LYS A 118 20.10 11.80 -1.45
C LYS A 118 19.30 11.01 -2.48
N ILE A 119 19.15 11.54 -3.68
CA ILE A 119 18.64 10.81 -4.84
C ILE A 119 19.84 10.52 -5.75
N GLN A 120 20.02 9.24 -6.10
CA GLN A 120 21.04 8.77 -7.02
C GLN A 120 20.45 7.87 -8.09
N PHE A 121 21.13 7.78 -9.22
CA PHE A 121 20.75 6.92 -10.35
C PHE A 121 21.85 5.88 -10.59
N ASN A 122 21.48 4.61 -10.65
CA ASN A 122 22.51 3.58 -10.80
C ASN A 122 23.15 3.53 -12.20
N SER A 123 22.55 4.18 -13.20
CA SER A 123 23.21 4.40 -14.48
C SER A 123 24.51 5.20 -14.37
N GLU A 124 24.71 6.01 -13.32
CA GLU A 124 25.91 6.81 -13.10
C GLU A 124 27.18 5.95 -13.05
N TRP A 125 27.10 4.73 -12.54
CA TRP A 125 28.22 3.79 -12.47
C TRP A 125 28.03 2.54 -13.32
N LEU A 126 26.81 2.00 -13.45
CA LEU A 126 26.57 0.78 -14.20
C LEU A 126 26.84 0.97 -15.70
N SER A 127 26.51 2.14 -16.27
CA SER A 127 26.79 2.45 -17.67
C SER A 127 28.29 2.53 -17.98
N GLN A 128 29.13 2.69 -16.96
CA GLN A 128 30.58 2.83 -17.11
C GLN A 128 31.35 1.51 -17.00
N LEU A 129 30.67 0.41 -16.60
CA LEU A 129 31.33 -0.89 -16.40
C LEU A 129 31.98 -1.43 -17.69
N GLY A 130 31.35 -1.19 -18.84
CA GLY A 130 31.78 -1.79 -20.11
C GLY A 130 31.73 -3.31 -20.09
N ALA A 131 32.19 -3.95 -21.16
CA ALA A 131 32.17 -5.40 -21.30
C ALA A 131 33.09 -6.10 -20.28
N GLU A 132 34.28 -5.57 -20.04
CA GLU A 132 35.22 -6.12 -19.06
C GLU A 132 34.67 -6.08 -17.66
N GLY A 133 34.10 -4.94 -17.24
CA GLY A 133 33.48 -4.78 -15.90
C GLY A 133 32.30 -5.71 -15.71
N MET A 134 31.47 -5.90 -16.72
CA MET A 134 30.34 -6.83 -16.69
C MET A 134 30.80 -8.30 -16.55
N ILE A 135 31.83 -8.70 -17.28
CA ILE A 135 32.42 -10.06 -17.16
C ILE A 135 32.99 -10.25 -15.76
N ARG A 136 33.74 -9.26 -15.26
CA ARG A 136 34.33 -9.29 -13.91
C ARG A 136 33.23 -9.37 -12.83
N LEU A 137 32.14 -8.63 -13.00
CA LEU A 137 31.00 -8.69 -12.09
C LEU A 137 30.34 -10.08 -12.13
N ALA A 138 30.09 -10.63 -13.32
CA ALA A 138 29.51 -11.96 -13.50
C ALA A 138 30.37 -13.08 -12.90
N SER A 139 31.71 -12.93 -12.90
CA SER A 139 32.62 -13.94 -12.35
C SER A 139 32.55 -14.12 -10.83
N ASN A 140 31.86 -13.21 -10.10
CA ASN A 140 31.68 -13.33 -8.66
C ASN A 140 30.63 -14.38 -8.27
N GLN A 141 29.85 -14.90 -9.22
CA GLN A 141 28.82 -15.87 -8.92
C GLN A 141 28.76 -17.03 -9.92
N THR A 142 28.15 -18.12 -9.50
CA THR A 142 27.96 -19.31 -10.32
C THR A 142 26.51 -19.46 -10.75
N VAL A 143 26.27 -20.14 -11.86
CA VAL A 143 24.91 -20.52 -12.31
C VAL A 143 24.20 -21.33 -11.23
N ALA A 144 24.91 -22.25 -10.57
CA ALA A 144 24.35 -23.05 -9.49
C ALA A 144 23.81 -22.17 -8.34
N ARG A 145 24.56 -21.14 -7.94
CA ARG A 145 24.13 -20.19 -6.90
C ARG A 145 22.91 -19.37 -7.36
N MET A 146 22.86 -18.93 -8.61
CA MET A 146 21.70 -18.22 -9.15
C MET A 146 20.43 -19.08 -9.15
N LEU A 147 20.58 -20.38 -9.44
CA LEU A 147 19.46 -21.35 -9.43
C LEU A 147 18.96 -21.72 -8.02
N GLU A 148 19.61 -21.27 -6.95
CA GLU A 148 19.06 -21.39 -5.58
C GLU A 148 17.90 -20.42 -5.33
N ARG A 149 17.80 -19.36 -6.11
CA ARG A 149 16.70 -18.41 -6.03
C ARG A 149 15.40 -19.09 -6.45
N ASP A 150 14.34 -18.97 -5.63
CA ASP A 150 13.11 -19.75 -5.75
C ASP A 150 12.45 -19.67 -7.13
N ASP A 151 12.38 -18.48 -7.70
CA ASP A 151 11.76 -18.24 -9.01
C ASP A 151 12.58 -18.87 -10.14
N PHE A 152 13.90 -18.72 -10.13
CA PHE A 152 14.78 -19.38 -11.11
C PHE A 152 14.74 -20.90 -10.96
N LYS A 153 14.78 -21.42 -9.74
CA LYS A 153 14.67 -22.85 -9.47
C LYS A 153 13.37 -23.44 -10.00
N LYS A 154 12.24 -22.76 -9.76
CA LYS A 154 10.94 -23.19 -10.26
C LYS A 154 10.89 -23.19 -11.78
N ARG A 155 11.35 -22.09 -12.42
CA ARG A 155 11.38 -21.98 -13.88
C ARG A 155 12.28 -23.03 -14.52
N TYR A 156 13.48 -23.23 -13.96
CA TYR A 156 14.42 -24.25 -14.43
C TYR A 156 13.84 -25.67 -14.35
N ASN A 157 13.25 -26.03 -13.21
CA ASN A 157 12.66 -27.37 -13.00
C ASN A 157 11.43 -27.61 -13.90
N ASN A 158 10.72 -26.56 -14.28
CA ASN A 158 9.55 -26.63 -15.14
C ASN A 158 9.91 -26.48 -16.64
N GLY A 159 11.19 -26.44 -17.00
CA GLY A 159 11.64 -26.23 -18.39
C GLY A 159 11.26 -24.87 -18.97
N GLN A 160 10.98 -23.88 -18.13
CA GLN A 160 10.68 -22.52 -18.55
C GLN A 160 11.96 -21.75 -18.85
N PRO A 161 11.99 -20.87 -19.87
CA PRO A 161 13.18 -20.16 -20.25
C PRO A 161 13.59 -19.14 -19.18
N ILE A 162 14.91 -19.03 -18.96
CA ILE A 162 15.53 -17.99 -18.14
C ILE A 162 16.55 -17.30 -19.03
N ALA A 163 16.37 -16.00 -19.27
CA ALA A 163 17.30 -15.25 -20.09
C ALA A 163 18.58 -14.88 -19.29
N ILE A 164 19.74 -14.85 -19.96
CA ILE A 164 21.04 -14.61 -19.30
C ILE A 164 21.06 -13.25 -18.55
N HIS A 165 20.44 -12.22 -19.10
CA HIS A 165 20.39 -10.90 -18.43
C HIS A 165 19.63 -10.94 -17.08
N GLU A 166 18.71 -11.88 -16.89
CA GLU A 166 18.01 -12.05 -15.61
C GLU A 166 18.96 -12.49 -14.49
N PHE A 167 19.98 -13.26 -14.80
CA PHE A 167 21.05 -13.59 -13.84
C PHE A 167 21.96 -12.41 -13.51
N MET A 168 22.03 -11.43 -14.41
CA MET A 168 22.80 -10.21 -14.14
C MET A 168 22.12 -9.28 -13.16
N TYR A 169 20.78 -9.27 -13.09
CA TYR A 169 20.04 -8.32 -12.26
C TYR A 169 20.47 -8.33 -10.78
N PRO A 170 20.53 -9.47 -10.06
CA PRO A 170 20.99 -9.51 -8.67
C PRO A 170 22.43 -8.98 -8.49
N LEU A 171 23.29 -9.22 -9.48
CA LEU A 171 24.68 -8.75 -9.46
C LEU A 171 24.76 -7.22 -9.63
N LEU A 172 23.95 -6.66 -10.53
CA LEU A 172 23.88 -5.22 -10.75
C LEU A 172 23.36 -4.51 -9.49
N GLN A 173 22.28 -5.00 -8.87
CA GLN A 173 21.75 -4.47 -7.61
C GLN A 173 22.78 -4.60 -6.48
N GLY A 174 23.46 -5.73 -6.40
CA GLY A 174 24.51 -5.93 -5.40
C GLY A 174 25.71 -5.01 -5.59
N TYR A 175 26.08 -4.72 -6.85
CA TYR A 175 27.17 -3.80 -7.18
C TYR A 175 26.84 -2.35 -6.80
N ASP A 176 25.57 -1.93 -6.86
CA ASP A 176 25.13 -0.65 -6.30
C ASP A 176 25.60 -0.48 -4.85
N SER A 177 25.47 -1.53 -4.03
CA SER A 177 25.89 -1.51 -2.62
C SER A 177 27.40 -1.42 -2.46
N VAL A 178 28.18 -1.97 -3.40
CA VAL A 178 29.64 -1.85 -3.42
C VAL A 178 30.04 -0.40 -3.72
N VAL A 179 29.46 0.21 -4.76
CA VAL A 179 29.79 1.59 -5.17
C VAL A 179 29.38 2.59 -4.11
N MET A 180 28.21 2.40 -3.51
CA MET A 180 27.69 3.29 -2.46
C MET A 180 28.30 3.00 -1.09
N GLU A 181 29.11 1.96 -0.94
CA GLU A 181 29.64 1.49 0.35
C GLU A 181 28.55 1.40 1.42
N THR A 182 27.42 0.80 1.09
CA THR A 182 26.21 0.78 1.88
C THR A 182 26.42 0.10 3.24
N ASP A 183 25.94 0.71 4.33
CA ASP A 183 25.98 0.10 5.66
C ASP A 183 24.70 -0.73 5.95
N VAL A 184 23.54 -0.26 5.48
CA VAL A 184 22.24 -0.94 5.62
C VAL A 184 21.46 -0.82 4.33
N GLU A 185 21.00 -1.94 3.79
CA GLU A 185 20.09 -1.96 2.64
C GLU A 185 18.70 -2.42 3.06
N LEU A 186 17.68 -1.64 2.67
CA LEU A 186 16.28 -1.94 2.92
C LEU A 186 15.65 -2.62 1.70
N GLY A 187 14.76 -3.59 1.96
CA GLY A 187 13.97 -4.23 0.91
C GLY A 187 12.71 -4.92 1.45
N GLY A 188 11.86 -5.37 0.56
CA GLY A 188 10.80 -6.31 0.90
C GLY A 188 11.35 -7.73 1.06
N THR A 189 10.61 -8.61 1.72
CA THR A 189 11.03 -10.02 1.91
C THR A 189 11.23 -10.74 0.57
N ASP A 190 10.55 -10.32 -0.48
CA ASP A 190 10.72 -10.84 -1.85
C ASP A 190 12.06 -10.47 -2.49
N GLN A 191 12.80 -9.48 -1.94
CA GLN A 191 14.11 -9.04 -2.40
C GLN A 191 15.30 -9.72 -1.70
N LYS A 192 15.04 -10.65 -0.77
CA LYS A 192 16.08 -11.25 0.10
C LYS A 192 17.33 -11.71 -0.66
N PHE A 193 17.17 -12.43 -1.76
CA PHE A 193 18.29 -12.93 -2.55
C PHE A 193 19.16 -11.79 -3.10
N ASN A 194 18.51 -10.76 -3.67
CA ASN A 194 19.20 -9.61 -4.25
C ASN A 194 19.95 -8.80 -3.17
N LEU A 195 19.32 -8.62 -2.01
CA LEU A 195 19.93 -7.90 -0.87
C LEU A 195 21.16 -8.64 -0.31
N LEU A 196 21.07 -9.96 -0.20
CA LEU A 196 22.21 -10.79 0.25
C LEU A 196 23.35 -10.80 -0.78
N MET A 197 23.05 -10.67 -2.07
CA MET A 197 24.06 -10.52 -3.11
C MET A 197 24.94 -9.30 -2.88
N GLY A 198 24.38 -8.19 -2.40
CA GLY A 198 25.12 -6.98 -2.03
C GLY A 198 26.17 -7.28 -0.95
N ARG A 199 25.82 -8.06 0.07
CA ARG A 199 26.76 -8.50 1.10
C ARG A 199 27.93 -9.32 0.54
N GLU A 200 27.63 -10.24 -0.36
CA GLU A 200 28.62 -11.11 -0.98
C GLU A 200 29.60 -10.31 -1.86
N LEU A 201 29.07 -9.39 -2.67
CA LEU A 201 29.90 -8.54 -3.51
C LEU A 201 30.73 -7.52 -2.73
N GLN A 202 30.22 -6.97 -1.64
CA GLN A 202 31.01 -6.12 -0.74
C GLN A 202 32.18 -6.87 -0.14
N LYS A 203 31.98 -8.12 0.35
CA LYS A 203 33.06 -8.97 0.83
C LYS A 203 34.12 -9.25 -0.23
N ALA A 204 33.69 -9.58 -1.45
CA ALA A 204 34.58 -9.82 -2.58
C ALA A 204 35.41 -8.56 -2.95
N ASN A 205 34.90 -7.37 -2.66
CA ASN A 205 35.60 -6.10 -2.85
C ASN A 205 36.32 -5.58 -1.59
N GLY A 206 36.50 -6.41 -0.55
CA GLY A 206 37.22 -6.05 0.66
C GLY A 206 36.48 -5.04 1.57
N GLN A 207 35.19 -4.86 1.40
CA GLN A 207 34.36 -3.98 2.21
C GLN A 207 33.71 -4.73 3.38
N LYS A 208 33.36 -4.00 4.45
CA LYS A 208 32.48 -4.51 5.49
C LYS A 208 31.08 -4.73 4.87
N PRO A 209 30.48 -5.93 5.01
CA PRO A 209 29.18 -6.18 4.40
C PRO A 209 28.08 -5.34 5.04
N GLN A 210 27.11 -4.97 4.22
CA GLN A 210 25.91 -4.27 4.67
C GLN A 210 25.03 -5.17 5.53
N VAL A 211 24.25 -4.56 6.42
CA VAL A 211 23.12 -5.21 7.08
C VAL A 211 21.94 -5.16 6.11
N VAL A 212 21.17 -6.23 6.08
CA VAL A 212 19.96 -6.33 5.26
C VAL A 212 18.74 -6.28 6.19
N LEU A 213 17.85 -5.35 5.92
CA LEU A 213 16.62 -5.17 6.67
C LEU A 213 15.43 -5.36 5.73
N MET A 214 14.61 -6.36 6.02
CA MET A 214 13.47 -6.72 5.20
C MET A 214 12.15 -6.42 5.89
N MET A 215 11.32 -5.64 5.20
CA MET A 215 9.96 -5.35 5.63
C MET A 215 9.00 -6.38 5.03
N PRO A 216 7.93 -6.74 5.76
CA PRO A 216 6.87 -7.58 5.21
C PRO A 216 6.16 -6.88 4.06
N LEU A 217 5.58 -7.67 3.18
CA LEU A 217 4.71 -7.16 2.12
C LEU A 217 3.33 -6.84 2.72
N LEU A 218 2.87 -5.60 2.55
CA LEU A 218 1.56 -5.18 3.06
C LEU A 218 0.44 -6.00 2.40
N VAL A 219 -0.44 -6.56 3.21
CA VAL A 219 -1.65 -7.24 2.74
C VAL A 219 -2.62 -6.21 2.17
N GLY A 220 -3.22 -6.51 1.04
CA GLY A 220 -4.16 -5.62 0.35
C GLY A 220 -5.56 -5.63 0.96
N LEU A 221 -6.48 -4.92 0.29
CA LEU A 221 -7.87 -4.76 0.75
C LEU A 221 -8.66 -6.07 0.85
N ASP A 222 -8.21 -7.10 0.12
CA ASP A 222 -8.81 -8.45 0.15
C ASP A 222 -8.49 -9.23 1.44
N GLY A 223 -7.54 -8.76 2.25
CA GLY A 223 -7.13 -9.38 3.51
C GLY A 223 -6.27 -10.64 3.36
N GLU A 224 -5.89 -11.02 2.15
CA GLU A 224 -5.17 -12.28 1.88
C GLU A 224 -3.88 -12.05 1.07
N LYS A 225 -3.99 -11.36 -0.06
CA LYS A 225 -2.88 -11.18 -1.00
C LYS A 225 -2.11 -9.90 -0.70
N LYS A 226 -0.81 -9.91 -1.07
CA LYS A 226 -0.02 -8.68 -1.02
C LYS A 226 -0.69 -7.57 -1.82
N MET A 227 -0.62 -6.35 -1.31
CA MET A 227 -1.12 -5.17 -2.00
C MET A 227 -0.41 -4.98 -3.34
N SER A 228 -1.18 -4.95 -4.42
CA SER A 228 -0.64 -4.70 -5.76
C SER A 228 -1.70 -4.13 -6.70
N LYS A 229 -1.25 -3.39 -7.71
CA LYS A 229 -2.13 -2.86 -8.77
C LYS A 229 -2.77 -3.98 -9.59
N SER A 230 -2.01 -5.03 -9.90
CA SER A 230 -2.50 -6.18 -10.68
C SER A 230 -3.57 -7.00 -9.97
N ALA A 231 -3.60 -6.99 -8.64
CA ALA A 231 -4.64 -7.64 -7.84
C ALA A 231 -5.84 -6.73 -7.56
N HIS A 232 -5.80 -5.46 -7.98
CA HIS A 232 -6.85 -4.46 -7.71
C HIS A 232 -7.23 -4.31 -6.23
N ASN A 233 -6.30 -4.61 -5.31
CA ASN A 233 -6.47 -4.60 -3.85
C ASN A 233 -5.65 -3.51 -3.16
N TYR A 234 -5.31 -2.44 -3.88
CA TYR A 234 -4.38 -1.40 -3.44
C TYR A 234 -5.07 -0.08 -3.07
N ILE A 235 -4.33 0.74 -2.31
CA ILE A 235 -4.64 2.14 -2.05
C ILE A 235 -3.47 2.96 -2.60
N GLY A 236 -3.72 3.77 -3.63
CA GLY A 236 -2.73 4.66 -4.22
C GLY A 236 -2.53 5.91 -3.36
N VAL A 237 -1.30 6.38 -3.24
CA VAL A 237 -0.99 7.60 -2.45
C VAL A 237 -1.48 8.89 -3.11
N SER A 238 -1.90 8.82 -4.37
CA SER A 238 -2.44 9.95 -5.15
C SER A 238 -3.96 9.86 -5.36
N GLU A 239 -4.62 8.85 -4.78
CA GLU A 239 -6.08 8.72 -4.85
C GLU A 239 -6.76 9.88 -4.11
N ALA A 240 -8.01 10.18 -4.48
CA ALA A 240 -8.80 11.19 -3.78
C ALA A 240 -8.96 10.85 -2.28
N PRO A 241 -8.96 11.84 -1.38
CA PRO A 241 -9.07 11.61 0.07
C PRO A 241 -10.27 10.75 0.48
N SER A 242 -11.43 10.97 -0.13
CA SER A 242 -12.65 10.19 0.14
C SER A 242 -12.55 8.73 -0.33
N GLU A 243 -11.84 8.46 -1.44
CA GLU A 243 -11.57 7.08 -1.90
C GLU A 243 -10.60 6.37 -0.97
N MET A 244 -9.51 7.03 -0.58
CA MET A 244 -8.55 6.48 0.39
C MET A 244 -9.26 6.16 1.70
N PHE A 245 -10.10 7.09 2.21
CA PHE A 245 -10.85 6.91 3.45
C PHE A 245 -11.76 5.69 3.36
N GLY A 246 -12.58 5.59 2.32
CA GLY A 246 -13.49 4.47 2.10
C GLY A 246 -12.75 3.12 2.02
N LYS A 247 -11.63 3.07 1.33
CA LYS A 247 -10.79 1.86 1.21
C LYS A 247 -10.19 1.45 2.56
N ILE A 248 -9.63 2.39 3.34
CA ILE A 248 -9.09 2.09 4.67
C ILE A 248 -10.20 1.61 5.60
N MET A 249 -11.37 2.24 5.57
CA MET A 249 -12.52 1.81 6.38
C MET A 249 -13.05 0.42 6.01
N SER A 250 -12.76 -0.08 4.79
CA SER A 250 -13.22 -1.39 4.31
C SER A 250 -12.38 -2.57 4.77
N ILE A 251 -11.15 -2.34 5.27
CA ILE A 251 -10.30 -3.44 5.77
C ILE A 251 -10.90 -4.06 7.03
N SER A 252 -10.58 -5.33 7.31
CA SER A 252 -10.99 -5.99 8.55
C SER A 252 -10.36 -5.33 9.79
N ASP A 253 -10.98 -5.52 10.95
CA ASP A 253 -10.45 -4.98 12.20
C ASP A 253 -9.12 -5.63 12.58
N ASP A 254 -8.90 -6.89 12.21
CA ASP A 254 -7.63 -7.59 12.42
C ASP A 254 -6.53 -7.01 11.52
N LEU A 255 -6.83 -6.76 10.23
CA LEU A 255 -5.87 -6.18 9.30
C LEU A 255 -5.49 -4.74 9.67
N MET A 256 -6.39 -4.00 10.31
CA MET A 256 -6.14 -2.64 10.79
C MET A 256 -4.88 -2.56 11.67
N TRP A 257 -4.62 -3.57 12.52
CA TRP A 257 -3.46 -3.56 13.41
C TRP A 257 -2.13 -3.68 12.66
N SER A 258 -2.10 -4.50 11.60
CA SER A 258 -0.94 -4.56 10.71
C SER A 258 -0.71 -3.22 10.00
N TYR A 259 -1.77 -2.54 9.58
CA TYR A 259 -1.64 -1.21 8.97
C TYR A 259 -1.14 -0.17 9.98
N TYR A 260 -1.59 -0.21 11.24
CA TYR A 260 -1.05 0.64 12.29
C TYR A 260 0.44 0.39 12.51
N GLU A 261 0.87 -0.86 12.60
CA GLU A 261 2.26 -1.21 12.83
C GLU A 261 3.18 -0.75 11.69
N LEU A 262 2.75 -0.93 10.43
CA LEU A 262 3.57 -0.72 9.24
C LEU A 262 3.45 0.67 8.63
N LEU A 263 2.33 1.36 8.81
CA LEU A 263 2.05 2.61 8.11
C LEU A 263 1.95 3.82 9.04
N SER A 264 1.60 3.64 10.33
CA SER A 264 1.45 4.73 11.28
C SER A 264 2.80 5.18 11.86
N PHE A 265 2.94 6.48 12.13
CA PHE A 265 4.08 7.03 12.89
C PHE A 265 3.79 7.20 14.38
N ARG A 266 2.62 6.74 14.85
CA ARG A 266 2.30 6.78 16.27
C ARG A 266 3.23 5.88 17.07
N PRO A 267 3.57 6.25 18.33
CA PRO A 267 4.34 5.39 19.21
C PRO A 267 3.68 4.01 19.40
N LEU A 268 4.49 2.97 19.58
CA LEU A 268 3.98 1.60 19.79
C LEU A 268 3.11 1.49 21.05
N GLU A 269 3.41 2.28 22.08
CA GLU A 269 2.64 2.36 23.32
C GLU A 269 1.21 2.86 23.05
N GLU A 270 1.05 3.86 22.17
CA GLU A 270 -0.27 4.37 21.79
C GLU A 270 -1.07 3.31 21.02
N ILE A 271 -0.42 2.59 20.11
CA ILE A 271 -1.05 1.49 19.38
C ILE A 271 -1.46 0.35 20.33
N ALA A 272 -0.61 0.04 21.31
CA ALA A 272 -0.92 -0.94 22.34
C ALA A 272 -2.13 -0.49 23.20
N GLN A 273 -2.22 0.81 23.52
CA GLN A 273 -3.36 1.38 24.21
C GLN A 273 -4.65 1.25 23.36
N PHE A 274 -4.60 1.55 22.07
CA PHE A 274 -5.76 1.35 21.18
C PHE A 274 -6.24 -0.10 21.14
N LYS A 275 -5.31 -1.08 21.14
CA LYS A 275 -5.66 -2.50 21.23
C LYS A 275 -6.36 -2.83 22.55
N ALA A 276 -5.86 -2.29 23.66
CA ALA A 276 -6.46 -2.47 24.97
C ALA A 276 -7.85 -1.81 25.04
N ASP A 277 -8.02 -0.61 24.51
CA ASP A 277 -9.30 0.11 24.49
C ASP A 277 -10.35 -0.67 23.69
N VAL A 278 -9.98 -1.22 22.52
CA VAL A 278 -10.89 -2.07 21.73
C VAL A 278 -11.27 -3.33 22.50
N ALA A 279 -10.31 -3.99 23.17
CA ALA A 279 -10.59 -5.15 24.02
C ALA A 279 -11.54 -4.81 25.20
N ASN A 280 -11.54 -3.56 25.66
CA ASN A 280 -12.41 -3.04 26.71
C ASN A 280 -13.74 -2.45 26.19
N GLY A 281 -14.04 -2.57 24.90
CA GLY A 281 -15.33 -2.21 24.31
C GLY A 281 -15.36 -0.94 23.46
N THR A 282 -14.24 -0.27 23.26
CA THR A 282 -14.15 0.81 22.24
C THR A 282 -14.41 0.25 20.85
N ASN A 283 -15.20 0.98 20.06
CA ASN A 283 -15.54 0.53 18.72
C ASN A 283 -14.30 0.55 17.81
N PRO A 284 -13.89 -0.59 17.21
CA PRO A 284 -12.76 -0.64 16.28
C PRO A 284 -12.86 0.35 15.12
N ARG A 285 -14.10 0.69 14.70
CA ARG A 285 -14.37 1.71 13.68
C ARG A 285 -13.74 3.05 14.03
N ASP A 286 -13.82 3.49 15.29
CA ASP A 286 -13.32 4.79 15.70
C ASP A 286 -11.80 4.83 15.64
N ILE A 287 -11.15 3.72 16.01
CA ILE A 287 -9.70 3.54 15.88
C ILE A 287 -9.29 3.51 14.41
N LYS A 288 -10.07 2.86 13.54
CA LYS A 288 -9.81 2.81 12.09
C LYS A 288 -9.95 4.19 11.43
N ILE A 289 -10.88 5.04 11.90
CA ILE A 289 -11.01 6.44 11.48
C ILE A 289 -9.73 7.22 11.77
N LEU A 290 -9.14 7.07 12.96
CA LEU A 290 -7.88 7.73 13.31
C LEU A 290 -6.74 7.32 12.36
N LEU A 291 -6.65 6.04 12.01
CA LEU A 291 -5.68 5.54 11.04
C LEU A 291 -5.91 6.14 9.65
N ALA A 292 -7.15 6.16 9.18
CA ALA A 292 -7.49 6.72 7.88
C ALA A 292 -7.12 8.21 7.80
N LYS A 293 -7.43 8.97 8.82
CA LYS A 293 -7.08 10.41 8.90
C LYS A 293 -5.58 10.61 8.90
N GLU A 294 -4.82 9.85 9.68
CA GLU A 294 -3.36 9.94 9.71
C GLU A 294 -2.74 9.69 8.33
N ILE A 295 -3.19 8.64 7.65
CA ILE A 295 -2.67 8.29 6.32
C ILE A 295 -3.03 9.37 5.31
N ILE A 296 -4.27 9.84 5.28
CA ILE A 296 -4.73 10.87 4.34
C ILE A 296 -4.00 12.19 4.58
N ALA A 297 -3.87 12.64 5.83
CA ALA A 297 -3.16 13.87 6.17
C ALA A 297 -1.70 13.87 5.68
N ARG A 298 -1.04 12.70 5.64
CA ARG A 298 0.33 12.54 5.13
C ARG A 298 0.45 12.77 3.62
N PHE A 299 -0.53 12.30 2.85
CA PHE A 299 -0.49 12.37 1.38
C PHE A 299 -1.25 13.56 0.81
N HIS A 300 -2.15 14.14 1.59
CA HIS A 300 -2.96 15.33 1.29
C HIS A 300 -2.78 16.35 2.44
N THR A 301 -3.88 16.83 3.01
CA THR A 301 -3.88 17.75 4.15
C THR A 301 -4.75 17.23 5.30
N GLU A 302 -4.57 17.78 6.51
CA GLU A 302 -5.47 17.49 7.63
C GLU A 302 -6.92 17.90 7.31
N ALA A 303 -7.10 19.02 6.62
CA ALA A 303 -8.44 19.48 6.20
C ALA A 303 -9.11 18.48 5.23
N ASP A 304 -8.33 17.88 4.31
CA ASP A 304 -8.83 16.84 3.40
C ASP A 304 -9.21 15.57 4.17
N ALA A 305 -8.45 15.21 5.19
CA ALA A 305 -8.75 14.07 6.05
C ALA A 305 -10.06 14.27 6.83
N ASP A 306 -10.28 15.47 7.40
CA ASP A 306 -11.51 15.84 8.08
C ASP A 306 -12.72 15.87 7.14
N ALA A 307 -12.54 16.41 5.94
CA ALA A 307 -13.58 16.42 4.92
C ALA A 307 -13.98 15.02 4.46
N ALA A 308 -13.00 14.13 4.27
CA ALA A 308 -13.23 12.73 3.90
C ALA A 308 -13.97 11.95 5.00
N GLU A 309 -13.65 12.20 6.28
CA GLU A 309 -14.39 11.65 7.42
C GLU A 309 -15.86 12.13 7.41
N GLN A 310 -16.10 13.43 7.24
CA GLN A 310 -17.46 13.97 7.22
C GLN A 310 -18.27 13.44 6.04
N GLU A 311 -17.67 13.34 4.86
CA GLU A 311 -18.32 12.73 3.69
C GLU A 311 -18.68 11.26 3.98
N PHE A 312 -17.75 10.49 4.55
CA PHE A 312 -18.00 9.10 4.93
C PHE A 312 -19.14 8.96 5.95
N ILE A 313 -19.14 9.78 7.01
CA ILE A 313 -20.19 9.80 8.02
C ILE A 313 -21.54 10.18 7.38
N ASN A 314 -21.58 11.22 6.57
CA ASN A 314 -22.79 11.66 5.88
C ASN A 314 -23.34 10.57 4.96
N ARG A 315 -22.47 9.87 4.22
CA ARG A 315 -22.84 8.76 3.33
C ARG A 315 -23.43 7.58 4.11
N PHE A 316 -22.93 7.26 5.29
CA PHE A 316 -23.38 6.12 6.07
C PHE A 316 -24.49 6.46 7.10
N GLN A 317 -24.51 7.66 7.67
CA GLN A 317 -25.57 8.07 8.61
C GLN A 317 -26.85 8.46 7.90
N LYS A 318 -26.77 9.05 6.72
CA LYS A 318 -27.98 9.40 5.94
C LYS A 318 -28.54 8.22 5.14
N GLY A 319 -27.96 6.99 5.28
CA GLY A 319 -28.35 5.85 4.43
C GLY A 319 -28.34 6.36 2.98
N ALA A 320 -27.17 6.58 2.39
CA ALA A 320 -27.02 7.37 1.17
C ALA A 320 -28.08 7.01 0.14
N MET A 321 -29.00 7.93 -0.09
CA MET A 321 -29.84 7.90 -1.29
C MET A 321 -28.87 7.98 -2.47
N PRO A 322 -28.83 6.99 -3.38
CA PRO A 322 -28.02 7.08 -4.58
C PRO A 322 -28.42 8.36 -5.33
N GLU A 323 -27.45 9.13 -5.83
CA GLU A 323 -27.74 10.30 -6.68
C GLU A 323 -28.44 9.86 -7.97
N GLU A 324 -28.08 8.69 -8.49
CA GLU A 324 -28.75 8.04 -9.62
C GLU A 324 -29.67 6.93 -9.10
N MET A 325 -30.96 7.08 -9.28
CA MET A 325 -31.96 6.08 -8.99
C MET A 325 -33.06 6.11 -10.04
N GLN A 326 -33.81 5.00 -10.17
CA GLN A 326 -34.93 4.93 -11.08
C GLN A 326 -36.02 5.93 -10.66
N GLU A 327 -36.56 6.63 -11.63
CA GLU A 327 -37.63 7.63 -11.44
C GLU A 327 -38.94 7.07 -11.98
N PHE A 328 -40.00 7.24 -11.20
CA PHE A 328 -41.36 6.79 -11.55
C PHE A 328 -42.35 7.94 -11.31
N GLU A 329 -43.41 7.96 -12.12
CA GLU A 329 -44.55 8.86 -11.95
C GLU A 329 -45.83 8.03 -11.76
N PHE A 330 -46.64 8.39 -10.78
CA PHE A 330 -47.92 7.75 -10.52
C PHE A 330 -49.01 8.81 -10.27
N ASP A 331 -50.25 8.42 -10.53
CA ASP A 331 -51.40 9.25 -10.22
C ASP A 331 -51.72 9.26 -8.72
N SER A 332 -52.33 10.35 -8.24
CA SER A 332 -52.78 10.46 -6.85
C SER A 332 -53.78 9.35 -6.47
N GLY A 333 -53.72 8.94 -5.23
CA GLY A 333 -54.60 7.87 -4.70
C GLY A 333 -54.00 6.45 -4.78
N ILE A 334 -52.77 6.28 -5.29
CA ILE A 334 -52.11 4.98 -5.27
C ILE A 334 -51.79 4.53 -3.86
N ALA A 335 -52.15 3.31 -3.47
CA ALA A 335 -51.77 2.74 -2.19
C ALA A 335 -50.27 2.42 -2.15
N ILE A 336 -49.63 2.64 -1.00
CA ILE A 336 -48.19 2.42 -0.82
C ILE A 336 -47.71 1.01 -1.25
N SER A 337 -48.46 -0.03 -1.02
CA SER A 337 -48.14 -1.40 -1.40
C SER A 337 -48.07 -1.57 -2.91
N ASN A 338 -48.96 -0.91 -3.66
CA ASN A 338 -48.96 -0.92 -5.12
C ASN A 338 -47.80 -0.08 -5.67
N LEU A 339 -47.59 1.12 -5.10
CA LEU A 339 -46.48 1.97 -5.46
C LEU A 339 -45.11 1.25 -5.35
N LEU A 340 -44.88 0.62 -4.21
CA LEU A 340 -43.61 -0.11 -3.98
C LEU A 340 -43.42 -1.27 -4.95
N LYS A 341 -44.50 -1.96 -5.33
CA LYS A 341 -44.48 -3.05 -6.32
C LYS A 341 -44.26 -2.48 -7.73
N ASP A 342 -45.00 -1.48 -8.12
CA ASP A 342 -44.98 -0.96 -9.48
C ASP A 342 -43.70 -0.13 -9.77
N ALA A 343 -43.05 0.41 -8.71
CA ALA A 343 -41.72 0.96 -8.75
C ALA A 343 -40.60 -0.13 -8.70
N GLY A 344 -40.93 -1.42 -8.74
CA GLY A 344 -39.95 -2.52 -8.78
C GLY A 344 -39.15 -2.73 -7.50
N LEU A 345 -39.52 -2.07 -6.39
CA LEU A 345 -38.82 -2.14 -5.11
C LEU A 345 -39.12 -3.47 -4.39
N VAL A 346 -40.30 -4.07 -4.62
CA VAL A 346 -40.72 -5.37 -4.12
C VAL A 346 -41.36 -6.19 -5.22
N ALA A 347 -41.43 -7.52 -5.02
CA ALA A 347 -42.00 -8.43 -6.01
C ALA A 347 -43.55 -8.45 -6.05
N SER A 348 -44.20 -8.14 -4.93
CA SER A 348 -45.66 -8.16 -4.78
C SER A 348 -46.14 -7.20 -3.72
N THR A 349 -47.45 -6.88 -3.73
CA THR A 349 -48.09 -6.07 -2.69
C THR A 349 -48.04 -6.72 -1.31
N SER A 350 -48.13 -8.06 -1.26
CA SER A 350 -47.95 -8.81 -0.01
C SER A 350 -46.55 -8.71 0.54
N ASP A 351 -45.54 -8.66 -0.32
CA ASP A 351 -44.17 -8.46 0.04
C ASP A 351 -43.94 -7.03 0.57
N ALA A 352 -44.57 -6.03 -0.09
CA ALA A 352 -44.57 -4.64 0.39
C ALA A 352 -45.07 -4.52 1.82
N LEU A 353 -46.24 -5.08 2.10
CA LEU A 353 -46.85 -5.06 3.42
C LEU A 353 -45.99 -5.74 4.49
N ARG A 354 -45.37 -6.87 4.11
CA ARG A 354 -44.41 -7.57 4.99
C ARG A 354 -43.20 -6.72 5.32
N MET A 355 -42.61 -6.08 4.29
CA MET A 355 -41.41 -5.24 4.45
C MET A 355 -41.70 -3.97 5.29
N ILE A 356 -42.91 -3.38 5.14
CA ILE A 356 -43.33 -2.26 5.98
C ILE A 356 -43.45 -2.73 7.45
N LYS A 357 -44.11 -3.86 7.68
CA LYS A 357 -44.28 -4.42 9.04
C LYS A 357 -42.93 -4.76 9.70
N GLN A 358 -41.94 -5.17 8.94
CA GLN A 358 -40.57 -5.46 9.40
C GLN A 358 -39.74 -4.16 9.58
N GLY A 359 -40.27 -2.97 9.26
CA GLY A 359 -39.56 -1.72 9.34
C GLY A 359 -38.43 -1.57 8.32
N ALA A 360 -38.51 -2.31 7.22
CA ALA A 360 -37.51 -2.32 6.15
C ALA A 360 -37.80 -1.29 5.04
N VAL A 361 -38.90 -0.55 5.11
CA VAL A 361 -39.28 0.50 4.16
C VAL A 361 -39.04 1.87 4.78
N LYS A 362 -38.43 2.76 4.00
CA LYS A 362 -38.22 4.17 4.38
C LYS A 362 -38.75 5.10 3.29
N LEU A 363 -39.27 6.22 3.72
CA LEU A 363 -39.72 7.35 2.92
C LEU A 363 -38.87 8.59 3.27
N ASP A 364 -38.12 9.11 2.33
CA ASP A 364 -37.16 10.21 2.52
C ASP A 364 -36.19 10.00 3.71
N GLY A 365 -35.80 8.73 3.94
CA GLY A 365 -34.89 8.34 5.00
C GLY A 365 -35.57 7.99 6.33
N GLU A 366 -36.83 8.33 6.54
CA GLU A 366 -37.60 7.99 7.72
C GLU A 366 -38.33 6.64 7.58
N LYS A 367 -38.43 5.90 8.67
CA LYS A 367 -39.10 4.59 8.65
C LYS A 367 -40.61 4.75 8.37
N LEU A 368 -41.08 4.03 7.35
CA LEU A 368 -42.51 3.98 7.03
C LEU A 368 -43.19 2.89 7.89
N GLU A 369 -44.15 3.30 8.71
CA GLU A 369 -44.90 2.39 9.63
C GLU A 369 -46.31 2.11 9.17
N ASP A 370 -46.92 3.06 8.41
CA ASP A 370 -48.31 2.92 7.98
C ASP A 370 -48.40 2.13 6.66
N ALA A 371 -48.82 0.88 6.77
CA ALA A 371 -49.07 -0.01 5.64
C ALA A 371 -50.29 0.38 4.76
N LYS A 372 -51.12 1.32 5.20
CA LYS A 372 -52.28 1.83 4.49
C LYS A 372 -52.05 3.24 3.93
N LEU A 373 -50.85 3.76 4.02
CA LEU A 373 -50.50 5.08 3.53
C LEU A 373 -50.90 5.21 2.05
N VAL A 374 -51.57 6.32 1.76
CA VAL A 374 -51.75 6.84 0.42
C VAL A 374 -50.88 8.10 0.31
N PRO A 375 -49.75 8.03 -0.40
CA PRO A 375 -48.82 9.16 -0.44
C PRO A 375 -49.47 10.40 -1.05
N ALA A 376 -49.14 11.57 -0.50
CA ALA A 376 -49.57 12.85 -1.01
C ALA A 376 -48.86 13.21 -2.33
N CYS A 377 -49.46 14.16 -3.11
CA CYS A 377 -48.83 14.71 -4.30
C CYS A 377 -47.48 15.33 -3.95
N GLY A 378 -46.46 15.05 -4.78
CA GLY A 378 -45.08 15.50 -4.60
C GLY A 378 -44.08 14.45 -4.97
N THR A 379 -42.79 14.81 -4.89
CA THR A 379 -41.67 13.90 -5.20
C THR A 379 -41.03 13.44 -3.89
N ALA A 380 -40.85 12.13 -3.75
CA ALA A 380 -40.25 11.52 -2.57
C ALA A 380 -39.36 10.30 -2.94
N VAL A 381 -38.42 9.97 -2.08
CA VAL A 381 -37.55 8.80 -2.28
C VAL A 381 -38.01 7.65 -1.39
N TYR A 382 -38.30 6.54 -2.02
CA TYR A 382 -38.65 5.28 -1.37
C TYR A 382 -37.48 4.32 -1.35
N GLN A 383 -37.21 3.76 -0.17
CA GLN A 383 -36.17 2.76 0.05
C GLN A 383 -36.77 1.48 0.58
N VAL A 384 -36.37 0.32 0.04
CA VAL A 384 -36.70 -1.00 0.58
C VAL A 384 -35.42 -1.78 0.86
N GLY A 385 -35.19 -2.10 2.14
CA GLY A 385 -33.95 -2.71 2.59
C GLY A 385 -32.75 -1.77 2.45
N LYS A 386 -31.55 -2.32 2.23
CA LYS A 386 -30.30 -1.54 2.17
C LYS A 386 -29.93 -1.06 0.75
N ARG A 387 -30.54 -1.65 -0.29
CA ARG A 387 -30.00 -1.52 -1.66
C ARG A 387 -31.01 -1.06 -2.73
N LYS A 388 -32.30 -1.07 -2.45
CA LYS A 388 -33.33 -0.72 -3.44
C LYS A 388 -33.87 0.67 -3.16
N PHE A 389 -33.77 1.56 -4.13
CA PHE A 389 -34.21 2.95 -4.06
C PHE A 389 -34.97 3.31 -5.33
N ALA A 390 -35.98 4.15 -5.21
CA ALA A 390 -36.68 4.76 -6.32
C ALA A 390 -37.16 6.20 -5.96
N ARG A 391 -37.01 7.14 -6.87
CA ARG A 391 -37.61 8.47 -6.76
C ARG A 391 -38.99 8.40 -7.41
N VAL A 392 -40.01 8.73 -6.65
CA VAL A 392 -41.39 8.64 -7.12
C VAL A 392 -42.04 10.03 -7.03
N THR A 393 -42.64 10.47 -8.15
CA THR A 393 -43.46 11.68 -8.23
C THR A 393 -44.91 11.29 -8.33
N ILE A 394 -45.75 11.81 -7.43
CA ILE A 394 -47.21 11.64 -7.42
C ILE A 394 -47.86 12.92 -7.93
N LYS A 395 -48.65 12.81 -8.99
CA LYS A 395 -49.36 13.92 -9.64
C LYS A 395 -50.73 14.14 -9.06
#